data_503f492ed4d677a0f4fa7625640e7412
#
_entry.id   503f492ed4d677a0f4fa7625640e7412
#
_cell.length_a   1.000
_cell.length_b   1.000
_cell.length_c   1.000
_cell.angle_alpha   90.00
_cell.angle_beta   90.00
_cell.angle_gamma   90.00
#
_symmetry.space_group_name_H-M   'P 1'
#
loop_
_entity.id
_entity.type
_entity.pdbx_description
1 polymer ?
#
loop_
_entity_poly.entity_id
_entity_poly.type
_entity_poly.pdbx_seq_one_letter_code
_entity_poly.pdbx_strand_id
1 'polypeptide(L)'
;MKSVIATLVGGALLAGSLSAAAVEPAKQIELRQAGFSYMAWNMGKIKAQVIDGSVEYNQQQVEAAANTIAAIANSGIGALFGPGTEQDIGDVHTKVDPALFESMQDVAQLAGNMGTAANTLAEKAASGDQSEIRVAFGEVGK
;
A
#
# COMPACT_ATOMS: atom_id res chain seq x y z
N MET A 1 -0.13 68.93 6.09
CA MET A 1 0.94 68.05 5.54
C MET A 1 1.30 67.05 6.66
N LYS A 2 0.77 65.88 6.63
CA LYS A 2 1.08 64.79 7.57
C LYS A 2 1.52 63.59 6.79
N SER A 3 2.83 63.30 6.81
CA SER A 3 3.43 62.12 6.19
C SER A 3 3.12 60.90 7.02
N VAL A 4 2.46 59.92 6.43
CA VAL A 4 2.26 58.58 7.03
C VAL A 4 3.36 57.70 6.50
N ILE A 5 4.28 57.31 7.38
CA ILE A 5 5.32 56.31 7.10
C ILE A 5 4.68 54.93 7.29
N ALA A 6 4.46 54.21 6.20
CA ALA A 6 4.04 52.82 6.23
C ALA A 6 5.26 51.92 6.44
N THR A 7 5.38 51.37 7.64
CA THR A 7 6.40 50.36 7.96
C THR A 7 5.95 49.02 7.40
N LEU A 8 6.60 48.55 6.33
CA LEU A 8 6.47 47.20 5.79
C LEU A 8 7.21 46.25 6.73
N VAL A 9 6.47 45.49 7.53
CA VAL A 9 6.98 44.32 8.25
C VAL A 9 7.08 43.18 7.27
N GLY A 10 8.29 42.94 6.75
CA GLY A 10 8.60 41.77 5.96
C GLY A 10 8.60 40.51 6.83
N GLY A 11 7.51 39.75 6.79
CA GLY A 11 7.46 38.43 7.37
C GLY A 11 8.27 37.46 6.50
N ALA A 12 9.46 37.10 6.97
CA ALA A 12 10.21 35.97 6.40
C ALA A 12 9.45 34.66 6.72
N LEU A 13 8.74 34.15 5.74
CA LEU A 13 8.25 32.76 5.76
C LEU A 13 9.46 31.83 5.70
N LEU A 14 9.91 31.36 6.86
CA LEU A 14 10.77 30.19 6.96
C LEU A 14 9.95 29.00 6.45
N ALA A 15 10.07 28.70 5.14
CA ALA A 15 9.68 27.43 4.59
C ALA A 15 10.61 26.37 5.19
N GLY A 16 10.30 25.91 6.39
CA GLY A 16 10.89 24.72 6.97
C GLY A 16 10.53 23.55 6.06
N SER A 17 11.48 23.13 5.23
CA SER A 17 11.41 21.84 4.56
C SER A 17 11.35 20.78 5.68
N LEU A 18 10.14 20.30 5.97
CA LEU A 18 9.97 19.04 6.69
C LEU A 18 10.57 17.96 5.79
N SER A 19 11.87 17.73 5.92
CA SER A 19 12.48 16.50 5.44
C SER A 19 11.76 15.41 6.22
N ALA A 20 10.86 14.70 5.55
CA ALA A 20 10.37 13.42 6.07
C ALA A 20 11.63 12.60 6.33
N ALA A 21 11.95 12.35 7.59
CA ALA A 21 13.08 11.51 7.95
C ALA A 21 12.90 10.19 7.20
N ALA A 22 13.90 9.79 6.42
CA ALA A 22 13.85 8.53 5.69
C ALA A 22 13.64 7.42 6.72
N VAL A 23 12.66 6.56 6.46
CA VAL A 23 12.38 5.41 7.33
C VAL A 23 13.59 4.49 7.31
N GLU A 24 14.10 4.12 8.47
CA GLU A 24 15.26 3.22 8.62
C GLU A 24 15.03 1.89 7.87
N PRO A 25 16.05 1.33 7.21
CA PRO A 25 15.89 0.13 6.38
C PRO A 25 15.25 -1.06 7.10
N ALA A 26 15.64 -1.36 8.33
CA ALA A 26 15.00 -2.41 9.13
C ALA A 26 13.51 -2.15 9.32
N LYS A 27 13.13 -0.90 9.59
CA LYS A 27 11.72 -0.50 9.74
C LYS A 27 10.93 -0.58 8.44
N GLN A 28 11.57 -0.32 7.30
CA GLN A 28 10.94 -0.53 6.00
C GLN A 28 10.58 -2.00 5.78
N ILE A 29 11.50 -2.94 6.12
CA ILE A 29 11.24 -4.38 6.04
C ILE A 29 10.04 -4.76 6.92
N GLU A 30 10.03 -4.34 8.18
CA GLU A 30 8.91 -4.62 9.11
C GLU A 30 7.58 -4.10 8.59
N LEU A 31 7.54 -2.85 8.11
CA LEU A 31 6.31 -2.20 7.64
C LEU A 31 5.75 -2.89 6.39
N ARG A 32 6.61 -3.22 5.41
CA ARG A 32 6.13 -3.92 4.21
C ARG A 32 5.63 -5.33 4.54
N GLN A 33 6.31 -6.05 5.43
CA GLN A 33 5.86 -7.37 5.89
C GLN A 33 4.52 -7.31 6.61
N ALA A 34 4.34 -6.33 7.49
CA ALA A 34 3.06 -6.10 8.17
C ALA A 34 1.94 -5.80 7.17
N GLY A 35 2.20 -4.94 6.19
CA GLY A 35 1.26 -4.60 5.12
C GLY A 35 0.84 -5.83 4.30
N PHE A 36 1.80 -6.58 3.79
CA PHE A 36 1.52 -7.80 3.03
C PHE A 36 0.84 -8.88 3.87
N SER A 37 1.21 -9.05 5.13
CA SER A 37 0.55 -9.99 6.04
C SER A 37 -0.92 -9.61 6.27
N TYR A 38 -1.21 -8.34 6.43
CA TYR A 38 -2.57 -7.87 6.63
C TYR A 38 -3.40 -7.97 5.34
N MET A 39 -2.80 -7.71 4.17
CA MET A 39 -3.44 -7.99 2.87
C MET A 39 -3.75 -9.47 2.71
N ALA A 40 -2.80 -10.37 3.02
CA ALA A 40 -2.99 -11.81 2.93
C ALA A 40 -4.13 -12.30 3.85
N TRP A 41 -4.25 -11.76 5.06
CA TRP A 41 -5.36 -12.07 5.95
C TRP A 41 -6.72 -11.64 5.36
N ASN A 42 -6.79 -10.46 4.74
CA ASN A 42 -8.01 -9.99 4.08
C ASN A 42 -8.33 -10.80 2.81
N MET A 43 -7.31 -11.19 2.03
CA MET A 43 -7.48 -12.13 0.92
C MET A 43 -8.04 -13.48 1.42
N GLY A 44 -7.56 -13.98 2.55
CA GLY A 44 -8.09 -15.20 3.18
C GLY A 44 -9.57 -15.13 3.51
N LYS A 45 -10.07 -13.98 3.97
CA LYS A 45 -11.51 -13.78 4.23
C LYS A 45 -12.34 -13.85 2.95
N ILE A 46 -11.87 -13.22 1.88
CA ILE A 46 -12.56 -13.26 0.58
C ILE A 46 -12.51 -14.68 0.02
N LYS A 47 -11.35 -15.33 0.10
CA LYS A 47 -11.14 -16.71 -0.36
C LYS A 47 -12.13 -17.67 0.29
N ALA A 48 -12.26 -17.64 1.60
CA ALA A 48 -13.14 -18.53 2.35
C ALA A 48 -14.62 -18.39 1.95
N GLN A 49 -15.06 -17.17 1.60
CA GLN A 49 -16.45 -16.88 1.27
C GLN A 49 -16.76 -17.04 -0.23
N VAL A 50 -15.84 -16.61 -1.12
CA VAL A 50 -16.13 -16.52 -2.56
C VAL A 50 -15.50 -17.65 -3.36
N ILE A 51 -14.34 -18.16 -2.95
CA ILE A 51 -13.61 -19.20 -3.68
C ILE A 51 -13.94 -20.60 -3.13
N ASP A 52 -13.69 -20.80 -1.85
CA ASP A 52 -13.83 -22.11 -1.20
C ASP A 52 -15.26 -22.41 -0.74
N GLY A 53 -16.07 -21.36 -0.48
CA GLY A 53 -17.42 -21.52 0.06
C GLY A 53 -17.45 -22.16 1.46
N SER A 54 -16.33 -22.13 2.18
CA SER A 54 -16.21 -22.70 3.54
C SER A 54 -16.85 -21.80 4.61
N VAL A 55 -17.10 -20.55 4.29
CA VAL A 55 -17.80 -19.56 5.10
C VAL A 55 -18.94 -18.96 4.27
N GLU A 56 -20.10 -18.73 4.88
CA GLU A 56 -21.24 -18.10 4.23
C GLU A 56 -20.87 -16.72 3.68
N TYR A 57 -21.32 -16.42 2.45
CA TYR A 57 -21.05 -15.16 1.80
C TYR A 57 -21.73 -13.99 2.53
N ASN A 58 -20.94 -12.99 2.85
CA ASN A 58 -21.38 -11.73 3.42
C ASN A 58 -20.77 -10.57 2.64
N GLN A 59 -21.57 -9.90 1.83
CA GLN A 59 -21.11 -8.82 0.95
C GLN A 59 -20.36 -7.73 1.72
N GLN A 60 -20.90 -7.29 2.85
CA GLN A 60 -20.29 -6.21 3.64
C GLN A 60 -18.89 -6.58 4.15
N GLN A 61 -18.70 -7.84 4.56
CA GLN A 61 -17.38 -8.31 5.00
C GLN A 61 -16.39 -8.44 3.83
N VAL A 62 -16.85 -8.93 2.69
CA VAL A 62 -16.04 -9.05 1.47
C VAL A 62 -15.64 -7.67 0.96
N GLU A 63 -16.57 -6.73 0.92
CA GLU A 63 -16.33 -5.34 0.54
C GLU A 63 -15.30 -4.66 1.49
N ALA A 64 -15.48 -4.81 2.80
CA ALA A 64 -14.54 -4.26 3.79
C ALA A 64 -13.13 -4.85 3.64
N ALA A 65 -13.03 -6.16 3.35
CA ALA A 65 -11.75 -6.81 3.11
C ALA A 65 -11.09 -6.31 1.82
N ALA A 66 -11.85 -6.18 0.72
CA ALA A 66 -11.35 -5.70 -0.56
C ALA A 66 -10.90 -4.22 -0.48
N ASN A 67 -11.66 -3.37 0.20
CA ASN A 67 -11.30 -1.97 0.44
C ASN A 67 -10.00 -1.86 1.27
N THR A 68 -9.82 -2.73 2.25
CA THR A 68 -8.58 -2.77 3.05
C THR A 68 -7.38 -3.16 2.18
N ILE A 69 -7.51 -4.17 1.31
CA ILE A 69 -6.47 -4.57 0.37
C ILE A 69 -6.11 -3.41 -0.56
N ALA A 70 -7.12 -2.74 -1.13
CA ALA A 70 -6.92 -1.59 -2.01
C ALA A 70 -6.21 -0.43 -1.27
N ALA A 71 -6.60 -0.13 -0.04
CA ALA A 71 -5.98 0.92 0.76
C ALA A 71 -4.49 0.65 1.01
N ILE A 72 -4.12 -0.59 1.35
CA ILE A 72 -2.71 -0.96 1.56
C ILE A 72 -1.94 -0.93 0.24
N ALA A 73 -2.49 -1.50 -0.85
CA ALA A 73 -1.85 -1.50 -2.16
C ALA A 73 -1.56 -0.08 -2.67
N ASN A 74 -2.42 0.88 -2.37
CA ASN A 74 -2.29 2.28 -2.76
C ASN A 74 -1.60 3.16 -1.70
N SER A 75 -1.14 2.59 -0.58
CA SER A 75 -0.48 3.34 0.51
C SER A 75 0.95 3.80 0.21
N GLY A 76 1.50 3.44 -0.96
CA GLY A 76 2.89 3.67 -1.28
C GLY A 76 3.83 2.58 -0.74
N ILE A 77 3.31 1.37 -0.50
CA ILE A 77 4.09 0.23 0.02
C ILE A 77 5.33 -0.09 -0.83
N GLY A 78 5.32 0.24 -2.13
CA GLY A 78 6.48 0.11 -3.01
C GLY A 78 7.69 0.96 -2.57
N ALA A 79 7.47 2.09 -1.90
CA ALA A 79 8.53 2.92 -1.37
C ALA A 79 9.30 2.27 -0.19
N LEU A 80 8.77 1.18 0.36
CA LEU A 80 9.41 0.41 1.44
C LEU A 80 10.42 -0.63 0.92
N PHE A 81 10.75 -0.59 -0.37
CA PHE A 81 11.83 -1.35 -1.00
C PHE A 81 13.04 -0.45 -1.27
N GLY A 82 13.41 0.35 -0.27
CA GLY A 82 14.56 1.23 -0.34
C GLY A 82 15.91 0.50 -0.29
N PRO A 83 17.01 1.19 -0.65
CA PRO A 83 18.36 0.62 -0.57
C PRO A 83 18.67 0.08 0.82
N GLY A 84 19.32 -1.08 0.89
CA GLY A 84 19.67 -1.75 2.15
C GLY A 84 18.56 -2.63 2.73
N THR A 85 17.42 -2.79 2.03
CA THR A 85 16.31 -3.66 2.47
C THR A 85 16.23 -4.97 1.71
N GLU A 86 17.23 -5.27 0.87
CA GLU A 86 17.37 -6.49 0.08
C GLU A 86 17.92 -7.68 0.88
N GLN A 87 18.40 -7.43 2.09
CA GLN A 87 19.01 -8.44 2.95
C GLN A 87 18.57 -8.28 4.41
N ASP A 88 18.84 -9.29 5.21
CA ASP A 88 18.55 -9.27 6.65
C ASP A 88 19.33 -8.16 7.37
N ILE A 89 18.70 -7.54 8.36
CA ILE A 89 19.30 -6.46 9.18
C ILE A 89 19.13 -6.82 10.66
N GLY A 90 20.19 -7.27 11.30
CA GLY A 90 20.14 -7.76 12.68
C GLY A 90 19.13 -8.93 12.79
N ASP A 91 18.16 -8.78 13.66
CA ASP A 91 17.08 -9.77 13.86
C ASP A 91 15.88 -9.62 12.91
N VAL A 92 15.94 -8.64 12.02
CA VAL A 92 14.87 -8.40 11.01
C VAL A 92 15.23 -9.14 9.73
N HIS A 93 14.43 -10.17 9.41
CA HIS A 93 14.63 -11.01 8.24
C HIS A 93 13.75 -10.59 7.08
N THR A 94 14.26 -10.72 5.85
CA THR A 94 13.51 -10.50 4.62
C THR A 94 13.50 -11.75 3.75
N LYS A 95 12.42 -11.94 2.98
CA LYS A 95 12.29 -13.03 2.00
C LYS A 95 12.29 -12.50 0.55
N VAL A 96 12.60 -11.22 0.38
CA VAL A 96 12.62 -10.61 -0.95
C VAL A 96 13.84 -11.12 -1.70
N ASP A 97 13.64 -11.51 -2.97
CA ASP A 97 14.74 -11.83 -3.86
C ASP A 97 15.58 -10.55 -4.12
N PRO A 98 16.88 -10.55 -3.83
CA PRO A 98 17.74 -9.39 -4.09
C PRO A 98 17.72 -8.92 -5.54
N ALA A 99 17.47 -9.81 -6.50
CA ALA A 99 17.35 -9.47 -7.91
C ALA A 99 16.22 -8.45 -8.20
N LEU A 100 15.20 -8.39 -7.34
CA LEU A 100 14.14 -7.38 -7.44
C LEU A 100 14.69 -5.94 -7.37
N PHE A 101 15.80 -5.74 -6.66
CA PHE A 101 16.41 -4.41 -6.49
C PHE A 101 17.32 -3.99 -7.65
N GLU A 102 17.58 -4.89 -8.61
CA GLU A 102 18.33 -4.56 -9.81
C GLU A 102 17.55 -3.64 -10.77
N SER A 103 16.20 -3.65 -10.67
CA SER A 103 15.33 -2.78 -11.45
C SER A 103 14.21 -2.18 -10.59
N MET A 104 14.45 -1.02 -10.01
CA MET A 104 13.42 -0.27 -9.26
C MET A 104 12.26 0.18 -10.14
N GLN A 105 12.45 0.24 -11.45
CA GLN A 105 11.37 0.50 -12.39
C GLN A 105 10.37 -0.66 -12.42
N ASP A 106 10.84 -1.90 -12.38
CA ASP A 106 9.99 -3.08 -12.33
C ASP A 106 9.23 -3.17 -11.00
N VAL A 107 9.89 -2.83 -9.89
CA VAL A 107 9.23 -2.71 -8.57
C VAL A 107 8.08 -1.71 -8.62
N ALA A 108 8.30 -0.53 -9.20
CA ALA A 108 7.26 0.49 -9.34
C ALA A 108 6.10 0.01 -10.23
N GLN A 109 6.40 -0.71 -11.32
CA GLN A 109 5.38 -1.28 -12.20
C GLN A 109 4.57 -2.37 -11.49
N LEU A 110 5.22 -3.28 -10.76
CA LEU A 110 4.54 -4.32 -9.98
C LEU A 110 3.63 -3.71 -8.92
N ALA A 111 4.10 -2.68 -8.21
CA ALA A 111 3.29 -1.96 -7.22
C ALA A 111 2.07 -1.29 -7.88
N GLY A 112 2.23 -0.69 -9.06
CA GLY A 112 1.14 -0.09 -9.83
C GLY A 112 0.12 -1.13 -10.30
N ASN A 113 0.58 -2.28 -10.79
CA ASN A 113 -0.29 -3.39 -11.19
C ASN A 113 -1.08 -3.95 -10.01
N MET A 114 -0.43 -4.14 -8.86
CA MET A 114 -1.08 -4.57 -7.63
C MET A 114 -2.17 -3.56 -7.20
N GLY A 115 -1.87 -2.26 -7.24
CA GLY A 115 -2.84 -1.21 -6.93
C GLY A 115 -4.06 -1.27 -7.86
N THR A 116 -3.84 -1.44 -9.16
CA THR A 116 -4.92 -1.56 -10.16
C THR A 116 -5.78 -2.80 -9.90
N ALA A 117 -5.18 -3.95 -9.67
CA ALA A 117 -5.89 -5.19 -9.39
C ALA A 117 -6.70 -5.09 -8.08
N ALA A 118 -6.11 -4.50 -7.03
CA ALA A 118 -6.78 -4.29 -5.75
C ALA A 118 -7.97 -3.33 -5.86
N ASN A 119 -7.86 -2.26 -6.63
CA ASN A 119 -8.97 -1.34 -6.89
C ASN A 119 -10.11 -2.03 -7.64
N THR A 120 -9.78 -2.85 -8.65
CA THR A 120 -10.78 -3.66 -9.37
C THR A 120 -11.47 -4.63 -8.43
N LEU A 121 -10.74 -5.30 -7.54
CA LEU A 121 -11.34 -6.18 -6.54
C LEU A 121 -12.31 -5.43 -5.62
N ALA A 122 -11.94 -4.23 -5.16
CA ALA A 122 -12.82 -3.40 -4.33
C ALA A 122 -14.10 -2.99 -5.06
N GLU A 123 -13.99 -2.58 -6.34
CA GLU A 123 -15.15 -2.25 -7.18
C GLU A 123 -16.09 -3.45 -7.34
N LYS A 124 -15.54 -4.64 -7.65
CA LYS A 124 -16.36 -5.85 -7.81
C LYS A 124 -16.97 -6.33 -6.49
N ALA A 125 -16.25 -6.17 -5.37
CA ALA A 125 -16.80 -6.46 -4.04
C ALA A 125 -18.01 -5.55 -3.71
N ALA A 126 -17.94 -4.28 -4.06
CA ALA A 126 -19.05 -3.34 -3.87
C ALA A 126 -20.30 -3.70 -4.73
N SER A 127 -20.11 -4.27 -5.92
CA SER A 127 -21.22 -4.75 -6.77
C SER A 127 -21.93 -5.97 -6.19
N GLY A 128 -21.24 -6.79 -5.39
CA GLY A 128 -21.76 -8.01 -4.80
C GLY A 128 -21.84 -9.21 -5.75
N ASP A 129 -21.40 -9.08 -7.00
CA ASP A 129 -21.35 -10.19 -7.96
C ASP A 129 -20.17 -11.12 -7.63
N GLN A 130 -20.48 -12.26 -7.03
CA GLN A 130 -19.46 -13.23 -6.61
C GLN A 130 -18.63 -13.79 -7.76
N SER A 131 -19.20 -13.86 -8.99
CA SER A 131 -18.46 -14.33 -10.17
C SER A 131 -17.40 -13.31 -10.57
N GLU A 132 -17.73 -12.02 -10.60
CA GLU A 132 -16.78 -10.94 -10.88
C GLU A 132 -15.74 -10.80 -9.78
N ILE A 133 -16.14 -10.94 -8.51
CA ILE A 133 -15.22 -10.92 -7.36
C ILE A 133 -14.18 -12.05 -7.49
N ARG A 134 -14.61 -13.25 -7.90
CA ARG A 134 -13.72 -14.40 -8.09
C ARG A 134 -12.63 -14.14 -9.13
N VAL A 135 -13.00 -13.53 -10.26
CA VAL A 135 -12.05 -13.15 -11.30
C VAL A 135 -11.07 -12.09 -10.78
N ALA A 136 -11.59 -11.02 -10.19
CA ALA A 136 -10.76 -9.94 -9.66
C ALA A 136 -9.83 -10.41 -8.53
N PHE A 137 -10.28 -11.33 -7.67
CA PHE A 137 -9.47 -11.97 -6.65
C PHE A 137 -8.25 -12.68 -7.24
N GLY A 138 -8.43 -13.40 -8.35
CA GLY A 138 -7.35 -14.08 -9.06
C GLY A 138 -6.30 -13.12 -9.62
N GLU A 139 -6.70 -11.92 -10.02
CA GLU A 139 -5.76 -10.90 -10.53
C GLU A 139 -4.87 -10.31 -9.44
N VAL A 140 -5.40 -10.15 -8.21
CA VAL A 140 -4.59 -9.66 -7.07
C VAL A 140 -3.52 -10.67 -6.65
N GLY A 141 -3.74 -11.96 -6.91
CA GLY A 141 -2.82 -13.05 -6.52
C GLY A 141 -1.70 -13.35 -7.52
N LYS A 142 -1.64 -12.63 -8.65
CA LYS A 142 -0.59 -12.80 -9.68
C LYS A 142 0.65 -11.99 -9.36
#